data_d54f63c8c7d77f2cad6c9cd10907e2d7
#
_entry.id   d54f63c8c7d77f2cad6c9cd10907e2d7
#
_cell.length_a   1.000
_cell.length_b   1.000
_cell.length_c   1.000
_cell.angle_alpha   90.00
_cell.angle_beta   90.00
_cell.angle_gamma   90.00
#
_symmetry.space_group_name_H-M   'P 1'
#
loop_
_entity.id
_entity.type
_entity.pdbx_description
1 polymer ?
#
loop_
_entity_poly.entity_id
_entity_poly.type
_entity_poly.pdbx_seq_one_letter_code
_entity_poly.pdbx_strand_id
1 'polypeptide(L)'
;LKDPQDSSYRVKDLHPDLLFATNIGIDKPLELGIQTIEETQPLFLQLHVNLMQELLMPEGERSFRNWQGHLAGYAKQLPVPLVLKEVGFGMDAGTIQRAIELGVRTVDISGRGGTSFAYIENRRGGNRSYLNDWGQTTVQALLGAQPLMDQVEVLASGGVRHPLDMIK
;
A
#
# COMPACT_ATOMS: atom_id res chain seq x y z
N LEU A 1 11.64 0.09 -2.16
CA LEU A 1 13.09 0.27 -2.02
C LEU A 1 13.81 -1.02 -2.43
N LYS A 2 14.74 -0.93 -3.40
CA LYS A 2 15.55 -2.08 -3.83
C LYS A 2 16.85 -2.16 -3.04
N ASP A 3 17.42 -1.01 -2.71
CA ASP A 3 18.64 -0.88 -1.91
C ASP A 3 18.49 0.34 -0.99
N PRO A 4 18.30 0.14 0.32
CA PRO A 4 18.16 1.25 1.27
C PRO A 4 19.40 2.13 1.38
N GLN A 5 20.60 1.61 1.02
CA GLN A 5 21.87 2.33 1.10
C GLN A 5 22.13 3.21 -0.13
N ASP A 6 21.30 3.14 -1.17
CA ASP A 6 21.42 4.01 -2.34
C ASP A 6 21.31 5.48 -1.91
N SER A 7 22.29 6.28 -2.29
CA SER A 7 22.37 7.70 -1.92
C SER A 7 21.17 8.53 -2.36
N SER A 8 20.42 8.08 -3.37
CA SER A 8 19.17 8.72 -3.81
C SER A 8 18.07 8.72 -2.75
N TYR A 9 18.15 7.85 -1.74
CA TYR A 9 17.20 7.79 -0.62
C TYR A 9 17.60 8.64 0.59
N ARG A 10 18.80 9.26 0.58
CA ARG A 10 19.29 10.12 1.66
C ARG A 10 18.67 11.52 1.61
N VAL A 11 17.36 11.57 1.50
CA VAL A 11 16.63 12.84 1.39
C VAL A 11 16.80 13.71 2.64
N LYS A 12 16.92 13.10 3.82
CA LYS A 12 17.15 13.81 5.09
C LYS A 12 18.48 14.52 5.16
N ASP A 13 19.51 13.99 4.52
CA ASP A 13 20.83 14.63 4.49
C ASP A 13 20.81 15.98 3.73
N LEU A 14 19.98 16.04 2.70
CA LEU A 14 19.80 17.24 1.86
C LEU A 14 18.70 18.17 2.37
N HIS A 15 17.66 17.61 2.98
CA HIS A 15 16.48 18.32 3.43
C HIS A 15 16.03 17.83 4.81
N PRO A 16 16.74 18.21 5.90
CA PRO A 16 16.50 17.68 7.24
C PRO A 16 15.09 17.97 7.79
N ASP A 17 14.50 19.08 7.36
CA ASP A 17 13.15 19.50 7.79
C ASP A 17 12.02 18.86 6.96
N LEU A 18 12.35 18.11 5.91
CA LEU A 18 11.33 17.50 5.05
C LEU A 18 10.64 16.35 5.77
N LEU A 19 9.32 16.41 5.81
CA LEU A 19 8.46 15.34 6.31
C LEU A 19 8.08 14.41 5.15
N PHE A 20 8.44 13.13 5.26
CA PHE A 20 8.12 12.14 4.23
C PHE A 20 7.85 10.76 4.81
N ALA A 21 7.28 9.90 3.99
CA ALA A 21 7.09 8.48 4.27
C ALA A 21 7.91 7.64 3.29
N THR A 22 8.30 6.45 3.71
CA THR A 22 8.87 5.44 2.82
C THR A 22 7.84 4.37 2.48
N ASN A 23 8.05 3.71 1.34
CA ASN A 23 7.13 2.70 0.82
C ASN A 23 7.90 1.45 0.41
N ILE A 24 7.47 0.29 0.90
CA ILE A 24 8.00 -1.02 0.52
C ILE A 24 6.87 -2.02 0.26
N GLY A 25 7.17 -3.09 -0.48
CA GLY A 25 6.21 -4.16 -0.75
C GLY A 25 6.09 -5.14 0.43
N ILE A 26 4.90 -5.68 0.62
CA ILE A 26 4.61 -6.70 1.65
C ILE A 26 5.41 -8.01 1.45
N ASP A 27 5.93 -8.23 0.25
CA ASP A 27 6.82 -9.35 -0.09
C ASP A 27 8.20 -9.26 0.60
N LYS A 28 8.58 -8.06 1.09
CA LYS A 28 9.88 -7.82 1.71
C LYS A 28 9.90 -8.27 3.16
N PRO A 29 11.03 -8.86 3.64
CA PRO A 29 11.18 -9.26 5.03
C PRO A 29 11.24 -8.03 5.95
N LEU A 30 10.87 -8.23 7.22
CA LEU A 30 10.83 -7.18 8.24
C LEU A 30 12.18 -6.46 8.42
N GLU A 31 13.27 -7.21 8.33
CA GLU A 31 14.64 -6.71 8.48
C GLU A 31 14.93 -5.59 7.47
N LEU A 32 14.47 -5.76 6.22
CA LEU A 32 14.62 -4.71 5.20
C LEU A 32 13.79 -3.46 5.54
N GLY A 33 12.60 -3.66 6.11
CA GLY A 33 11.77 -2.54 6.57
C GLY A 33 12.45 -1.75 7.69
N ILE A 34 13.02 -2.43 8.68
CA ILE A 34 13.76 -1.81 9.79
C ILE A 34 14.97 -1.07 9.25
N GLN A 35 15.79 -1.70 8.40
CA GLN A 35 16.94 -1.06 7.77
C GLN A 35 16.52 0.18 6.96
N THR A 36 15.43 0.09 6.22
CA THR A 36 14.89 1.23 5.46
C THR A 36 14.55 2.40 6.38
N ILE A 37 13.95 2.14 7.54
CA ILE A 37 13.61 3.18 8.52
C ILE A 37 14.87 3.81 9.12
N GLU A 38 15.87 3.01 9.47
CA GLU A 38 17.13 3.49 10.02
C GLU A 38 17.87 4.41 9.03
N GLU A 39 17.91 4.04 7.76
CA GLU A 39 18.60 4.79 6.71
C GLU A 39 17.84 6.07 6.29
N THR A 40 16.53 6.02 6.23
CA THR A 40 15.73 7.12 5.66
C THR A 40 15.04 8.00 6.70
N GLN A 41 14.86 7.54 7.94
CA GLN A 41 14.21 8.26 9.04
C GLN A 41 12.84 8.86 8.67
N PRO A 42 11.89 8.06 8.16
CA PRO A 42 10.59 8.53 7.73
C PRO A 42 9.67 8.79 8.92
N LEU A 43 8.59 9.56 8.73
CA LEU A 43 7.52 9.71 9.72
C LEU A 43 6.74 8.42 9.94
N PHE A 44 6.51 7.67 8.87
CA PHE A 44 5.81 6.39 8.87
C PHE A 44 6.26 5.54 7.67
N LEU A 45 5.98 4.26 7.74
CA LEU A 45 6.23 3.33 6.65
C LEU A 45 4.91 2.92 6.00
N GLN A 46 4.83 3.04 4.69
CA GLN A 46 3.77 2.44 3.88
C GLN A 46 4.19 1.03 3.45
N LEU A 47 3.38 0.04 3.79
CA LEU A 47 3.54 -1.33 3.32
C LEU A 47 2.46 -1.58 2.26
N HIS A 48 2.86 -1.69 0.99
CA HIS A 48 1.86 -1.87 -0.05
C HIS A 48 1.55 -3.35 -0.33
N VAL A 49 0.27 -3.60 -0.55
CA VAL A 49 -0.28 -4.89 -0.99
C VAL A 49 -0.69 -4.72 -2.44
N ASN A 50 -0.05 -5.43 -3.35
CA ASN A 50 -0.22 -5.27 -4.79
C ASN A 50 -0.55 -6.61 -5.50
N LEU A 51 -1.36 -7.46 -4.86
CA LEU A 51 -1.67 -8.82 -5.32
C LEU A 51 -2.08 -8.86 -6.80
N MET A 52 -3.01 -7.99 -7.20
CA MET A 52 -3.52 -7.99 -8.58
C MET A 52 -2.45 -7.50 -9.56
N GLN A 53 -1.65 -6.52 -9.18
CA GLN A 53 -0.54 -6.07 -10.00
C GLN A 53 0.47 -7.21 -10.21
N GLU A 54 0.89 -7.88 -9.14
CA GLU A 54 1.81 -9.03 -9.21
C GLU A 54 1.28 -10.14 -10.12
N LEU A 55 -0.02 -10.44 -10.03
CA LEU A 55 -0.64 -11.45 -10.90
C LEU A 55 -0.67 -11.03 -12.38
N LEU A 56 -0.70 -9.74 -12.67
CA LEU A 56 -0.72 -9.20 -14.04
C LEU A 56 0.67 -9.07 -14.64
N MET A 57 1.68 -8.75 -13.83
CA MET A 57 3.07 -8.62 -14.28
C MET A 57 3.61 -9.96 -14.77
N PRO A 58 4.29 -10.04 -15.92
CA PRO A 58 4.97 -11.26 -16.39
C PRO A 58 6.00 -11.77 -15.37
N GLU A 59 6.75 -10.86 -14.76
CA GLU A 59 7.78 -11.07 -13.76
C GLU A 59 7.28 -11.08 -12.31
N GLY A 60 5.97 -10.92 -12.09
CA GLY A 60 5.39 -10.73 -10.76
C GLY A 60 5.46 -11.98 -9.87
N GLU A 61 5.37 -11.73 -8.57
CA GLU A 61 5.36 -12.77 -7.53
C GLU A 61 4.14 -13.70 -7.70
N ARG A 62 4.33 -14.97 -7.39
CA ARG A 62 3.27 -16.01 -7.46
C ARG A 62 3.05 -16.72 -6.13
N SER A 63 3.84 -16.42 -5.09
CA SER A 63 3.74 -17.00 -3.77
C SER A 63 3.40 -15.94 -2.73
N PHE A 64 2.14 -15.87 -2.33
CA PHE A 64 1.62 -14.88 -1.37
C PHE A 64 1.46 -15.44 0.05
N ARG A 65 1.96 -16.67 0.29
CA ARG A 65 1.72 -17.41 1.56
C ARG A 65 2.26 -16.69 2.78
N ASN A 66 3.37 -15.98 2.64
CA ASN A 66 4.06 -15.33 3.76
C ASN A 66 3.55 -13.92 4.07
N TRP A 67 2.68 -13.35 3.23
CA TRP A 67 2.25 -11.96 3.37
C TRP A 67 1.58 -11.64 4.69
N GLN A 68 0.73 -12.54 5.20
CA GLN A 68 0.10 -12.35 6.51
C GLN A 68 1.13 -12.39 7.65
N GLY A 69 2.11 -13.30 7.57
CA GLY A 69 3.20 -13.37 8.55
C GLY A 69 4.09 -12.12 8.52
N HIS A 70 4.43 -11.63 7.32
CA HIS A 70 5.15 -10.37 7.17
C HIS A 70 4.35 -9.21 7.76
N LEU A 71 3.06 -9.06 7.40
CA LEU A 71 2.20 -7.99 7.92
C LEU A 71 2.14 -8.00 9.44
N ALA A 72 1.95 -9.17 10.06
CA ALA A 72 1.92 -9.30 11.52
C ALA A 72 3.28 -8.90 12.16
N GLY A 73 4.39 -9.26 11.51
CA GLY A 73 5.74 -8.86 11.92
C GLY A 73 5.91 -7.34 11.88
N TYR A 74 5.56 -6.73 10.77
CA TYR A 74 5.59 -5.27 10.58
C TYR A 74 4.70 -4.55 11.58
N ALA A 75 3.43 -4.95 11.72
CA ALA A 75 2.49 -4.31 12.62
C ALA A 75 2.94 -4.34 14.10
N LYS A 76 3.71 -5.35 14.49
CA LYS A 76 4.14 -5.56 15.88
C LYS A 76 5.49 -4.92 16.21
N GLN A 77 6.40 -4.80 15.26
CA GLN A 77 7.82 -4.57 15.56
C GLN A 77 8.39 -3.29 14.95
N LEU A 78 7.64 -2.58 14.09
CA LEU A 78 8.15 -1.33 13.52
C LEU A 78 8.31 -0.25 14.58
N PRO A 79 9.42 0.53 14.53
CA PRO A 79 9.65 1.67 15.43
C PRO A 79 8.89 2.94 15.01
N VAL A 80 8.23 2.93 13.86
CA VAL A 80 7.41 4.03 13.32
C VAL A 80 6.00 3.54 12.97
N PRO A 81 4.99 4.42 12.85
CA PRO A 81 3.67 4.02 12.42
C PRO A 81 3.66 3.26 11.09
N LEU A 82 2.80 2.26 10.99
CA LEU A 82 2.57 1.47 9.78
C LEU A 82 1.28 1.90 9.10
N VAL A 83 1.33 2.16 7.80
CA VAL A 83 0.16 2.31 6.93
C VAL A 83 0.14 1.15 5.95
N LEU A 84 -0.83 0.26 6.07
CA LEU A 84 -1.07 -0.77 5.04
C LEU A 84 -1.82 -0.14 3.89
N LYS A 85 -1.29 -0.21 2.66
CA LYS A 85 -1.93 0.42 1.51
C LYS A 85 -2.15 -0.54 0.34
N GLU A 86 -3.27 -0.36 -0.32
CA GLU A 86 -3.53 -0.92 -1.63
C GLU A 86 -2.91 -0.03 -2.73
N VAL A 87 -2.91 -0.46 -3.98
CA VAL A 87 -2.20 0.21 -5.08
C VAL A 87 -3.13 0.66 -6.23
N GLY A 88 -4.43 0.73 -5.99
CA GLY A 88 -5.39 1.25 -6.97
C GLY A 88 -6.51 0.26 -7.35
N PHE A 89 -6.64 -0.84 -6.61
CA PHE A 89 -7.74 -1.80 -6.81
C PHE A 89 -8.80 -1.74 -5.70
N GLY A 90 -8.55 -0.97 -4.65
CA GLY A 90 -9.43 -0.82 -3.49
C GLY A 90 -9.31 -1.96 -2.50
N MET A 91 -9.27 -1.63 -1.21
CA MET A 91 -9.23 -2.61 -0.13
C MET A 91 -10.65 -2.89 0.34
N ASP A 92 -11.07 -4.15 0.29
CA ASP A 92 -12.39 -4.56 0.77
C ASP A 92 -12.45 -4.72 2.30
N ALA A 93 -13.67 -4.73 2.86
CA ALA A 93 -13.91 -4.82 4.30
C ALA A 93 -13.30 -6.08 4.93
N GLY A 94 -13.30 -7.22 4.21
CA GLY A 94 -12.71 -8.48 4.70
C GLY A 94 -11.19 -8.37 4.84
N THR A 95 -10.54 -7.73 3.88
CA THR A 95 -9.09 -7.44 3.94
C THR A 95 -8.76 -6.48 5.08
N ILE A 96 -9.56 -5.40 5.27
CA ILE A 96 -9.40 -4.46 6.38
C ILE A 96 -9.57 -5.18 7.72
N GLN A 97 -10.62 -5.98 7.88
CA GLN A 97 -10.85 -6.77 9.09
C GLN A 97 -9.66 -7.67 9.41
N ARG A 98 -9.13 -8.35 8.38
CA ARG A 98 -7.94 -9.20 8.55
C ARG A 98 -6.70 -8.41 8.93
N ALA A 99 -6.51 -7.22 8.39
CA ALA A 99 -5.42 -6.33 8.76
C ALA A 99 -5.52 -5.89 10.23
N ILE A 100 -6.71 -5.54 10.71
CA ILE A 100 -6.97 -5.20 12.12
C ILE A 100 -6.59 -6.36 13.04
N GLU A 101 -7.00 -7.58 12.72
CA GLU A 101 -6.67 -8.80 13.49
C GLU A 101 -5.16 -9.04 13.56
N LEU A 102 -4.41 -8.67 12.54
CA LEU A 102 -2.95 -8.76 12.49
C LEU A 102 -2.24 -7.57 13.16
N GLY A 103 -2.99 -6.60 13.70
CA GLY A 103 -2.46 -5.49 14.48
C GLY A 103 -2.30 -4.17 13.72
N VAL A 104 -2.73 -4.09 12.46
CA VAL A 104 -2.71 -2.83 11.69
C VAL A 104 -3.70 -1.83 12.29
N ARG A 105 -3.29 -0.54 12.33
CA ARG A 105 -4.09 0.55 12.88
C ARG A 105 -4.44 1.63 11.88
N THR A 106 -3.77 1.65 10.72
CA THR A 106 -4.01 2.62 9.65
C THR A 106 -3.96 1.92 8.31
N VAL A 107 -4.98 2.10 7.47
CA VAL A 107 -5.04 1.56 6.11
C VAL A 107 -5.25 2.68 5.10
N ASP A 108 -4.65 2.57 3.92
CA ASP A 108 -5.00 3.37 2.74
C ASP A 108 -5.71 2.45 1.73
N ILE A 109 -7.00 2.68 1.56
CA ILE A 109 -7.84 1.83 0.72
C ILE A 109 -7.53 1.92 -0.76
N SER A 110 -6.88 2.95 -1.21
CA SER A 110 -6.32 3.17 -2.56
C SER A 110 -7.18 2.58 -3.69
N GLY A 111 -8.37 3.16 -3.86
CA GLY A 111 -9.37 2.63 -4.77
C GLY A 111 -9.11 2.97 -6.24
N ARG A 112 -9.88 2.33 -7.10
CA ARG A 112 -9.88 2.61 -8.54
C ARG A 112 -10.47 4.01 -8.82
N GLY A 113 -9.80 4.74 -9.71
CA GLY A 113 -10.22 6.10 -10.11
C GLY A 113 -9.06 6.99 -10.54
N GLY A 114 -7.82 6.56 -10.23
CA GLY A 114 -6.57 7.20 -10.68
C GLY A 114 -5.85 6.32 -11.70
N THR A 115 -4.56 6.09 -11.48
CA THR A 115 -3.72 5.23 -12.30
C THR A 115 -4.22 3.78 -12.26
N SER A 116 -4.44 3.17 -13.42
CA SER A 116 -4.80 1.76 -13.53
C SER A 116 -3.54 0.93 -13.76
N PHE A 117 -3.03 0.28 -12.72
CA PHE A 117 -1.89 -0.64 -12.86
C PHE A 117 -2.24 -1.84 -13.74
N ALA A 118 -3.47 -2.35 -13.71
CA ALA A 118 -3.91 -3.41 -14.61
C ALA A 118 -3.76 -3.02 -16.08
N TYR A 119 -4.19 -1.82 -16.44
CA TYR A 119 -4.04 -1.30 -17.80
C TYR A 119 -2.56 -1.17 -18.18
N ILE A 120 -1.74 -0.62 -17.29
CA ILE A 120 -0.30 -0.45 -17.54
C ILE A 120 0.38 -1.80 -17.76
N GLU A 121 0.16 -2.78 -16.88
CA GLU A 121 0.78 -4.10 -17.00
C GLU A 121 0.32 -4.85 -18.26
N ASN A 122 -0.95 -4.71 -18.64
CA ASN A 122 -1.42 -5.26 -19.90
C ASN A 122 -0.76 -4.59 -21.13
N ARG A 123 -0.44 -3.31 -21.07
CA ARG A 123 0.31 -2.59 -22.12
C ARG A 123 1.80 -2.98 -22.17
N ARG A 124 2.38 -3.44 -21.06
CA ARG A 124 3.76 -3.93 -20.98
C ARG A 124 3.94 -5.35 -21.53
N GLY A 125 2.90 -5.99 -22.02
CA GLY A 125 2.97 -7.34 -22.59
C GLY A 125 2.01 -8.33 -21.91
N GLY A 126 1.16 -7.86 -21.03
CA GLY A 126 0.08 -8.67 -20.44
C GLY A 126 -0.97 -9.07 -21.49
N ASN A 127 -1.69 -10.15 -21.21
CA ASN A 127 -2.77 -10.67 -22.06
C ASN A 127 -4.11 -10.78 -21.31
N ARG A 128 -4.29 -10.02 -20.22
CA ARG A 128 -5.44 -10.07 -19.31
C ARG A 128 -6.23 -8.76 -19.32
N SER A 129 -6.46 -8.19 -20.49
CA SER A 129 -7.16 -6.90 -20.65
C SER A 129 -8.56 -6.87 -20.01
N TYR A 130 -9.20 -8.03 -19.86
CA TYR A 130 -10.48 -8.17 -19.16
C TYR A 130 -10.41 -7.80 -17.66
N LEU A 131 -9.19 -7.67 -17.09
CA LEU A 131 -8.96 -7.22 -15.70
C LEU A 131 -8.64 -5.71 -15.60
N ASN A 132 -8.64 -4.96 -16.70
CA ASN A 132 -8.30 -3.53 -16.67
C ASN A 132 -9.21 -2.72 -15.72
N ASP A 133 -10.46 -3.15 -15.59
CA ASP A 133 -11.46 -2.52 -14.72
C ASP A 133 -11.68 -3.27 -13.41
N TRP A 134 -10.80 -4.18 -13.05
CA TRP A 134 -10.88 -4.90 -11.80
C TRP A 134 -10.72 -3.98 -10.59
N GLY A 135 -11.43 -4.30 -9.50
CA GLY A 135 -11.32 -3.61 -8.22
C GLY A 135 -12.50 -2.69 -7.93
N GLN A 136 -12.49 -2.14 -6.72
CA GLN A 136 -13.49 -1.21 -6.20
C GLN A 136 -13.05 0.22 -6.45
N THR A 137 -14.00 1.11 -6.70
CA THR A 137 -13.72 2.56 -6.66
C THR A 137 -13.40 2.99 -5.22
N THR A 138 -12.72 4.12 -5.06
CA THR A 138 -12.42 4.68 -3.73
C THR A 138 -13.69 4.84 -2.90
N VAL A 139 -14.79 5.30 -3.50
CA VAL A 139 -16.07 5.46 -2.80
C VAL A 139 -16.65 4.10 -2.36
N GLN A 140 -16.62 3.08 -3.22
CA GLN A 140 -17.09 1.74 -2.85
C GLN A 140 -16.28 1.15 -1.70
N ALA A 141 -14.95 1.26 -1.78
CA ALA A 141 -14.05 0.78 -0.73
C ALA A 141 -14.27 1.53 0.60
N LEU A 142 -14.46 2.87 0.53
CA LEU A 142 -14.73 3.69 1.71
C LEU A 142 -16.06 3.31 2.38
N LEU A 143 -17.12 3.14 1.60
CA LEU A 143 -18.42 2.69 2.13
C LEU A 143 -18.32 1.28 2.74
N GLY A 144 -17.54 0.40 2.14
CA GLY A 144 -17.25 -0.93 2.71
C GLY A 144 -16.45 -0.89 4.01
N ALA A 145 -15.56 0.10 4.15
CA ALA A 145 -14.75 0.29 5.35
C ALA A 145 -15.51 0.93 6.52
N GLN A 146 -16.63 1.61 6.25
CA GLN A 146 -17.38 2.39 7.25
C GLN A 146 -17.66 1.63 8.56
N PRO A 147 -18.09 0.34 8.57
CA PRO A 147 -18.34 -0.38 9.81
C PRO A 147 -17.09 -0.67 10.67
N LEU A 148 -15.90 -0.41 10.14
CA LEU A 148 -14.62 -0.72 10.78
C LEU A 148 -13.85 0.53 11.22
N MET A 149 -14.36 1.73 10.93
CA MET A 149 -13.67 3.01 11.18
C MET A 149 -13.51 3.36 12.65
N ASP A 150 -14.18 2.69 13.56
CA ASP A 150 -13.97 2.78 15.01
C ASP A 150 -12.77 1.94 15.50
N GLN A 151 -12.26 1.03 14.66
CA GLN A 151 -11.18 0.10 14.98
C GLN A 151 -9.88 0.42 14.22
N VAL A 152 -9.99 1.11 13.09
CA VAL A 152 -8.87 1.42 12.20
C VAL A 152 -9.03 2.80 11.57
N GLU A 153 -7.92 3.54 11.47
CA GLU A 153 -7.89 4.78 10.70
C GLU A 153 -7.87 4.46 9.21
N VAL A 154 -8.75 5.11 8.45
CA VAL A 154 -8.88 4.88 7.01
C VAL A 154 -8.46 6.13 6.24
N LEU A 155 -7.41 5.98 5.44
CA LEU A 155 -7.00 6.94 4.43
C LEU A 155 -7.67 6.56 3.09
N ALA A 156 -8.19 7.57 2.39
CA ALA A 156 -8.84 7.36 1.09
C ALA A 156 -8.02 8.01 -0.01
N SER A 157 -7.38 7.19 -0.83
CA SER A 157 -6.66 7.61 -2.03
C SER A 157 -7.20 6.91 -3.28
N GLY A 158 -6.76 7.38 -4.46
CA GLY A 158 -7.20 6.84 -5.76
C GLY A 158 -8.35 7.65 -6.38
N GLY A 159 -8.00 8.49 -7.38
CA GLY A 159 -8.97 9.26 -8.15
C GLY A 159 -9.49 10.54 -7.48
N VAL A 160 -9.03 10.90 -6.30
CA VAL A 160 -9.34 12.18 -5.64
C VAL A 160 -8.53 13.27 -6.34
N ARG A 161 -9.16 14.06 -7.18
CA ARG A 161 -8.53 15.09 -8.04
C ARG A 161 -8.95 16.49 -7.72
N HIS A 162 -10.09 16.63 -7.06
CA HIS A 162 -10.70 17.92 -6.80
C HIS A 162 -11.33 17.92 -5.39
N PRO A 163 -11.37 19.06 -4.67
CA PRO A 163 -12.02 19.12 -3.35
C PRO A 163 -13.46 18.61 -3.32
N LEU A 164 -14.22 18.75 -4.42
CA LEU A 164 -15.57 18.19 -4.52
C LEU A 164 -15.61 16.65 -4.51
N ASP A 165 -14.52 15.98 -4.87
CA ASP A 165 -14.45 14.52 -4.78
C ASP A 165 -14.43 14.05 -3.31
N MET A 166 -14.04 14.93 -2.38
CA MET A 166 -14.05 14.67 -0.93
C MET A 166 -15.45 14.83 -0.31
N ILE A 167 -16.38 15.50 -1.00
CA ILE A 167 -17.72 15.79 -0.49
C ILE A 167 -18.75 14.78 -1.00
N LYS A 168 -18.46 14.14 -2.12
CA LYS A 168 -19.34 13.12 -2.72
C LYS A 168 -19.27 11.79 -1.99
#